data_cfb5f39c3058576f2e38eaf458ceb8a2
#
_entry.id   cfb5f39c3058576f2e38eaf458ceb8a2
#
_cell.length_a   1.000
_cell.length_b   1.000
_cell.length_c   1.000
_cell.angle_alpha   90.00
_cell.angle_beta   90.00
_cell.angle_gamma   90.00
#
_symmetry.space_group_name_H-M   'P 1'
#
loop_
_entity.id
_entity.type
_entity.pdbx_description
1 polymer ?
#
loop_
_entity_poly.entity_id
_entity_poly.type
_entity_poly.pdbx_seq_one_letter_code
_entity_poly.pdbx_strand_id
1 'polypeptide(L)'
;MPVILTALLVTSCASQKRAWYLQDAQPFTPEQIAENGQIRIKPLDRLTIVVNSKDPELAVPFNSSSSLSSLTGATNYGSATNQSLQIRTVDENGQLEMPVIGKIECKGKTRSELAQAIADKIVEGGYINDPTVNVQFADMKISVIGEVARPGHYDVTRDKLSIFDALAMAGDLTIYGIRTDVAVAREVDGVRTIEYLDLTSKELFNSPAFYIQQNDVIYVCLLYTSDAA
;
A
#
# COMPACT_ATOMS: atom_id res chain seq x y z
N MET A 1 28.79 -54.75 -16.23
CA MET A 1 27.52 -54.03 -16.06
C MET A 1 27.48 -53.12 -14.82
N PRO A 2 28.47 -52.26 -14.54
CA PRO A 2 28.33 -51.25 -13.47
C PRO A 2 28.15 -49.81 -14.00
N VAL A 3 28.09 -49.56 -15.31
CA VAL A 3 28.06 -48.20 -15.87
C VAL A 3 26.66 -47.57 -15.91
N ILE A 4 25.58 -48.37 -15.82
CA ILE A 4 24.20 -47.93 -15.90
C ILE A 4 23.69 -47.36 -14.54
N LEU A 5 24.29 -47.73 -13.43
CA LEU A 5 23.84 -47.30 -12.09
C LEU A 5 24.33 -45.92 -11.72
N THR A 6 25.37 -45.38 -12.38
CA THR A 6 25.95 -44.05 -12.08
C THR A 6 25.22 -42.88 -12.77
N ALA A 7 24.41 -43.12 -13.78
CA ALA A 7 23.70 -42.09 -14.55
C ALA A 7 22.43 -41.58 -13.88
N LEU A 8 21.90 -42.25 -12.87
CA LEU A 8 20.63 -41.91 -12.20
C LEU A 8 20.73 -40.92 -11.03
N LEU A 9 21.95 -40.49 -10.65
CA LEU A 9 22.14 -39.64 -9.49
C LEU A 9 22.30 -38.14 -9.83
N VAL A 10 22.23 -37.71 -11.09
CA VAL A 10 22.53 -36.31 -11.49
C VAL A 10 21.27 -35.46 -11.76
N THR A 11 20.08 -36.03 -11.69
CA THR A 11 18.83 -35.31 -12.04
C THR A 11 18.14 -34.61 -10.89
N SER A 12 18.68 -34.66 -9.65
CA SER A 12 18.02 -34.11 -8.46
C SER A 12 18.25 -32.61 -8.24
N CYS A 13 19.15 -31.95 -8.98
CA CYS A 13 19.49 -30.52 -8.72
C CYS A 13 18.61 -29.49 -9.45
N ALA A 14 17.78 -29.88 -10.40
CA ALA A 14 16.99 -28.92 -11.18
C ALA A 14 15.75 -28.35 -10.44
N SER A 15 15.27 -29.03 -9.41
CA SER A 15 14.06 -28.65 -8.67
C SER A 15 14.30 -27.50 -7.67
N GLN A 16 15.54 -27.35 -7.16
CA GLN A 16 15.85 -26.43 -6.08
C GLN A 16 15.90 -24.96 -6.56
N LYS A 17 16.29 -24.71 -7.81
CA LYS A 17 16.37 -23.32 -8.37
C LYS A 17 14.99 -22.66 -8.52
N ARG A 18 13.92 -23.41 -8.62
CA ARG A 18 12.55 -22.86 -8.74
C ARG A 18 12.08 -22.08 -7.49
N ALA A 19 12.72 -22.30 -6.35
CA ALA A 19 12.38 -21.68 -5.09
C ALA A 19 13.15 -20.36 -4.80
N TRP A 20 14.14 -19.99 -5.64
CA TRP A 20 14.99 -18.84 -5.38
C TRP A 20 14.44 -17.57 -6.03
N TYR A 21 14.63 -16.44 -5.35
CA TYR A 21 14.35 -15.10 -5.84
C TYR A 21 15.56 -14.52 -6.56
N LEU A 22 15.34 -13.57 -7.49
CA LEU A 22 16.36 -12.72 -8.09
C LEU A 22 17.60 -13.48 -8.59
N GLN A 23 17.39 -14.58 -9.33
CA GLN A 23 18.46 -15.51 -9.75
C GLN A 23 19.48 -14.87 -10.70
N ASP A 24 19.12 -13.83 -11.41
CA ASP A 24 19.91 -13.09 -12.39
C ASP A 24 20.55 -11.80 -11.80
N ALA A 25 20.31 -11.51 -10.52
CA ALA A 25 20.88 -10.35 -9.85
C ALA A 25 22.39 -10.52 -9.65
N GLN A 26 23.16 -9.48 -9.99
CA GLN A 26 24.60 -9.43 -9.77
C GLN A 26 24.89 -8.74 -8.43
N PRO A 27 25.76 -9.33 -7.57
CA PRO A 27 26.11 -8.69 -6.31
C PRO A 27 26.81 -7.35 -6.53
N PHE A 28 26.52 -6.38 -5.67
CA PHE A 28 27.13 -5.05 -5.63
C PHE A 28 26.98 -4.21 -6.92
N THR A 29 26.00 -4.51 -7.77
CA THR A 29 25.67 -3.67 -8.91
C THR A 29 24.65 -2.62 -8.50
N PRO A 30 24.99 -1.32 -8.43
CA PRO A 30 24.04 -0.28 -8.08
C PRO A 30 23.07 -0.07 -9.25
N GLU A 31 21.78 -0.06 -8.97
CA GLU A 31 20.72 0.29 -9.93
C GLU A 31 19.96 1.53 -9.42
N GLN A 32 19.57 2.42 -10.33
CA GLN A 32 18.74 3.56 -9.97
C GLN A 32 17.32 3.09 -9.72
N ILE A 33 16.80 3.40 -8.53
CA ILE A 33 15.42 3.10 -8.17
C ILE A 33 14.53 4.19 -8.77
N ALA A 34 13.53 3.82 -9.54
CA ALA A 34 12.50 4.75 -10.00
C ALA A 34 11.76 5.32 -8.77
N GLU A 35 11.61 6.65 -8.70
CA GLU A 35 10.96 7.35 -7.56
C GLU A 35 9.47 7.03 -7.38
N ASN A 36 8.88 6.21 -8.22
CA ASN A 36 7.43 6.01 -8.37
C ASN A 36 6.78 5.08 -7.32
N GLY A 37 7.50 4.72 -6.24
CA GLY A 37 6.96 3.76 -5.25
C GLY A 37 6.07 4.35 -4.16
N GLN A 38 5.78 5.65 -4.18
CA GLN A 38 4.92 6.27 -3.15
C GLN A 38 3.45 6.02 -3.44
N ILE A 39 2.71 5.68 -2.39
CA ILE A 39 1.27 5.50 -2.45
C ILE A 39 0.61 6.86 -2.66
N ARG A 40 -0.25 6.96 -3.68
CA ARG A 40 -0.98 8.17 -4.03
C ARG A 40 -2.45 8.04 -3.68
N ILE A 41 -3.02 9.13 -3.21
CA ILE A 41 -4.42 9.23 -2.82
C ILE A 41 -5.31 9.12 -4.04
N LYS A 42 -6.35 8.30 -3.93
CA LYS A 42 -7.37 8.04 -4.96
C LYS A 42 -8.76 8.50 -4.49
N PRO A 43 -9.72 8.69 -5.39
CA PRO A 43 -11.12 8.85 -5.01
C PRO A 43 -11.58 7.70 -4.11
N LEU A 44 -12.46 8.00 -3.16
CA LEU A 44 -13.01 7.09 -2.15
C LEU A 44 -12.03 6.64 -1.06
N ASP A 45 -10.76 7.05 -1.10
CA ASP A 45 -9.83 6.81 -0.01
C ASP A 45 -10.31 7.48 1.28
N ARG A 46 -10.09 6.79 2.38
CA ARG A 46 -10.41 7.29 3.72
C ARG A 46 -9.12 7.73 4.41
N LEU A 47 -9.09 8.98 4.82
CA LEU A 47 -7.91 9.61 5.40
C LEU A 47 -8.21 10.07 6.82
N THR A 48 -7.29 9.85 7.73
CA THR A 48 -7.26 10.51 9.04
C THR A 48 -6.36 11.74 8.92
N ILE A 49 -6.92 12.90 9.24
CA ILE A 49 -6.21 14.17 9.16
C ILE A 49 -6.25 14.84 10.52
N VAL A 50 -5.07 15.15 11.05
CA VAL A 50 -4.91 15.83 12.33
C VAL A 50 -4.11 17.11 12.13
N VAL A 51 -4.68 18.23 12.51
CA VAL A 51 -4.01 19.52 12.53
C VAL A 51 -3.59 19.84 13.96
N ASN A 52 -2.33 20.19 14.14
CA ASN A 52 -1.77 20.64 15.41
C ASN A 52 -1.17 22.02 15.27
N SER A 53 -1.11 22.76 16.37
CA SER A 53 -0.47 24.07 16.50
C SER A 53 0.19 24.17 17.87
N LYS A 54 1.11 25.13 18.05
CA LYS A 54 1.64 25.46 19.37
C LYS A 54 0.54 25.93 20.33
N ASP A 55 -0.48 26.60 19.79
CA ASP A 55 -1.72 26.88 20.51
C ASP A 55 -2.80 25.83 20.11
N PRO A 56 -3.07 24.85 20.98
CA PRO A 56 -4.02 23.77 20.67
C PRO A 56 -5.44 24.25 20.40
N GLU A 57 -5.86 25.38 20.98
CA GLU A 57 -7.22 25.89 20.81
C GLU A 57 -7.49 26.31 19.36
N LEU A 58 -6.47 26.86 18.68
CA LEU A 58 -6.55 27.20 17.25
C LEU A 58 -6.74 26.02 16.33
N ALA A 59 -6.29 24.83 16.73
CA ALA A 59 -6.41 23.62 15.93
C ALA A 59 -7.78 22.91 16.06
N VAL A 60 -8.53 23.18 17.13
CA VAL A 60 -9.82 22.52 17.41
C VAL A 60 -10.82 22.62 16.24
N PRO A 61 -11.03 23.79 15.61
CA PRO A 61 -12.00 23.92 14.51
C PRO A 61 -11.69 23.03 13.30
N PHE A 62 -10.42 22.76 13.03
CA PHE A 62 -9.97 21.94 11.89
C PHE A 62 -10.14 20.45 12.16
N ASN A 63 -10.09 20.04 13.41
CA ASN A 63 -10.21 18.64 13.85
C ASN A 63 -11.64 18.22 14.17
N SER A 64 -12.61 19.13 14.13
CA SER A 64 -14.01 18.82 14.38
C SER A 64 -14.64 18.06 13.21
N SER A 65 -15.41 17.02 13.52
CA SER A 65 -16.25 16.32 12.52
C SER A 65 -17.55 17.11 12.35
N SER A 66 -17.83 17.56 11.14
CA SER A 66 -18.95 18.48 10.83
C SER A 66 -20.34 17.84 10.80
N SER A 67 -20.53 16.55 11.13
CA SER A 67 -21.78 15.91 10.74
C SER A 67 -22.69 15.33 11.82
N LEU A 68 -22.32 15.23 13.08
CA LEU A 68 -23.26 14.59 14.02
C LEU A 68 -23.33 15.22 15.44
N SER A 69 -22.41 16.06 15.82
CA SER A 69 -22.41 16.65 17.18
C SER A 69 -23.51 17.70 17.37
N SER A 70 -24.04 18.28 16.28
CA SER A 70 -25.13 19.27 16.34
C SER A 70 -26.50 18.68 16.62
N LEU A 71 -26.71 17.39 16.39
CA LEU A 71 -28.03 16.76 16.52
C LEU A 71 -28.27 16.09 17.87
N THR A 72 -27.27 15.81 18.64
CA THR A 72 -27.41 15.05 19.91
C THR A 72 -27.15 15.84 21.20
N GLY A 73 -26.76 17.13 21.11
CA GLY A 73 -26.58 17.96 22.31
C GLY A 73 -25.55 17.45 23.31
N ALA A 74 -24.72 16.48 22.94
CA ALA A 74 -23.73 15.87 23.82
C ALA A 74 -22.44 16.71 23.82
N THR A 75 -22.32 17.63 24.75
CA THR A 75 -21.07 18.29 25.11
C THR A 75 -20.20 17.31 25.92
N ASN A 76 -19.55 16.37 25.28
CA ASN A 76 -18.49 15.60 25.92
C ASN A 76 -17.13 16.27 25.69
N TYR A 77 -16.83 17.27 26.50
CA TYR A 77 -15.47 17.71 26.75
C TYR A 77 -14.79 16.64 27.60
N GLY A 78 -14.04 15.75 26.97
CA GLY A 78 -13.17 14.84 27.72
C GLY A 78 -13.13 13.43 27.19
N SER A 79 -12.29 13.18 26.23
CA SER A 79 -11.37 12.04 26.18
C SER A 79 -10.65 11.99 24.82
N ALA A 80 -9.34 11.94 24.88
CA ALA A 80 -8.42 11.98 23.78
C ALA A 80 -8.36 10.64 22.94
N THR A 81 -9.47 9.95 22.75
CA THR A 81 -9.48 8.63 22.12
C THR A 81 -10.41 8.48 20.91
N ASN A 82 -10.97 9.55 20.35
CA ASN A 82 -11.86 9.40 19.19
C ASN A 82 -11.12 9.70 17.86
N GLN A 83 -10.12 8.88 17.52
CA GLN A 83 -9.51 8.90 16.16
C GLN A 83 -10.54 8.69 15.05
N SER A 84 -11.65 8.01 15.32
CA SER A 84 -12.74 7.79 14.39
C SER A 84 -13.48 9.07 13.96
N LEU A 85 -13.39 10.15 14.72
CA LEU A 85 -14.03 11.44 14.40
C LEU A 85 -13.23 12.28 13.38
N GLN A 86 -12.01 11.89 13.06
CA GLN A 86 -11.11 12.60 12.15
C GLN A 86 -10.99 11.93 10.78
N ILE A 87 -11.73 10.84 10.54
CA ILE A 87 -11.70 10.14 9.26
C ILE A 87 -12.54 10.93 8.25
N ARG A 88 -11.93 11.23 7.11
CA ARG A 88 -12.55 11.94 5.99
C ARG A 88 -12.42 11.10 4.74
N THR A 89 -13.46 11.10 3.91
CA THR A 89 -13.45 10.38 2.64
C THR A 89 -13.19 11.35 1.50
N VAL A 90 -12.29 10.99 0.61
CA VAL A 90 -12.07 11.69 -0.65
C VAL A 90 -13.26 11.44 -1.56
N ASP A 91 -13.84 12.49 -2.12
CA ASP A 91 -15.01 12.39 -3.00
C ASP A 91 -14.64 11.78 -4.38
N GLU A 92 -15.66 11.51 -5.21
CA GLU A 92 -15.47 10.93 -6.55
C GLU A 92 -14.67 11.86 -7.48
N ASN A 93 -14.63 13.17 -7.20
CA ASN A 93 -13.84 14.13 -7.95
C ASN A 93 -12.39 14.22 -7.46
N GLY A 94 -12.02 13.45 -6.42
CA GLY A 94 -10.70 13.48 -5.83
C GLY A 94 -10.47 14.66 -4.89
N GLN A 95 -11.54 15.25 -4.35
CA GLN A 95 -11.51 16.35 -3.41
C GLN A 95 -11.87 15.88 -2.00
N LEU A 96 -11.36 16.59 -1.01
CA LEU A 96 -11.65 16.36 0.39
C LEU A 96 -12.18 17.64 1.01
N GLU A 97 -13.26 17.53 1.78
CA GLU A 97 -13.82 18.68 2.50
C GLU A 97 -13.24 18.77 3.91
N MET A 98 -12.62 19.90 4.18
CA MET A 98 -12.05 20.23 5.49
C MET A 98 -12.82 21.38 6.14
N PRO A 99 -13.09 21.31 7.45
CA PRO A 99 -13.66 22.45 8.19
C PRO A 99 -12.79 23.68 8.01
N VAL A 100 -13.41 24.85 7.99
CA VAL A 100 -12.79 26.17 7.90
C VAL A 100 -12.19 26.48 6.52
N ILE A 101 -11.38 25.58 5.95
CA ILE A 101 -10.64 25.82 4.69
C ILE A 101 -11.32 25.25 3.45
N GLY A 102 -12.46 24.57 3.63
CA GLY A 102 -13.29 24.07 2.53
C GLY A 102 -12.65 22.91 1.75
N LYS A 103 -12.93 22.85 0.44
CA LYS A 103 -12.49 21.77 -0.43
C LYS A 103 -11.01 21.87 -0.81
N ILE A 104 -10.34 20.70 -0.80
CA ILE A 104 -8.93 20.54 -1.16
C ILE A 104 -8.80 19.39 -2.14
N GLU A 105 -8.05 19.62 -3.20
CA GLU A 105 -7.73 18.57 -4.17
C GLU A 105 -6.70 17.60 -3.61
N CYS A 106 -7.05 16.30 -3.61
CA CYS A 106 -6.25 15.22 -3.01
C CYS A 106 -5.78 14.20 -4.05
N LYS A 107 -6.55 13.99 -5.14
CA LYS A 107 -6.25 12.97 -6.15
C LYS A 107 -4.82 13.09 -6.66
N GLY A 108 -4.11 11.96 -6.65
CA GLY A 108 -2.74 11.87 -7.15
C GLY A 108 -1.65 12.42 -6.23
N LYS A 109 -2.01 13.09 -5.15
CA LYS A 109 -1.05 13.57 -4.12
C LYS A 109 -0.61 12.42 -3.22
N THR A 110 0.59 12.51 -2.71
CA THR A 110 1.05 11.72 -1.57
C THR A 110 0.49 12.29 -0.27
N ARG A 111 0.60 11.53 0.82
CA ARG A 111 0.21 12.01 2.16
C ARG A 111 0.96 13.30 2.55
N SER A 112 2.26 13.36 2.25
CA SER A 112 3.09 14.52 2.56
C SER A 112 2.70 15.75 1.74
N GLU A 113 2.45 15.58 0.44
CA GLU A 113 2.00 16.65 -0.45
C GLU A 113 0.62 17.18 -0.03
N LEU A 114 -0.29 16.30 0.40
CA LEU A 114 -1.58 16.74 0.93
C LEU A 114 -1.43 17.47 2.28
N ALA A 115 -0.61 16.95 3.19
CA ALA A 115 -0.35 17.60 4.46
C ALA A 115 0.19 19.03 4.28
N GLN A 116 1.13 19.20 3.34
CA GLN A 116 1.68 20.52 3.01
C GLN A 116 0.61 21.44 2.40
N ALA A 117 -0.20 20.94 1.45
CA ALA A 117 -1.26 21.74 0.83
C ALA A 117 -2.32 22.20 1.84
N ILE A 118 -2.63 21.37 2.85
CA ILE A 118 -3.52 21.75 3.94
C ILE A 118 -2.87 22.83 4.80
N ALA A 119 -1.59 22.65 5.18
CA ALA A 119 -0.86 23.61 5.99
C ALA A 119 -0.78 24.97 5.30
N ASP A 120 -0.44 25.00 4.01
CA ASP A 120 -0.35 26.23 3.22
C ASP A 120 -1.70 26.98 3.20
N LYS A 121 -2.81 26.29 2.96
CA LYS A 121 -4.15 26.89 3.00
C LYS A 121 -4.53 27.47 4.38
N ILE A 122 -4.10 26.81 5.45
CA ILE A 122 -4.35 27.30 6.83
C ILE A 122 -3.56 28.60 7.08
N VAL A 123 -2.31 28.66 6.63
CA VAL A 123 -1.45 29.85 6.76
C VAL A 123 -1.96 30.97 5.87
N GLU A 124 -2.28 30.72 4.61
CA GLU A 124 -2.81 31.70 3.65
C GLU A 124 -4.14 32.29 4.14
N GLY A 125 -4.98 31.50 4.80
CA GLY A 125 -6.22 31.96 5.41
C GLY A 125 -6.03 32.77 6.69
N GLY A 126 -4.79 32.86 7.19
CA GLY A 126 -4.48 33.60 8.43
C GLY A 126 -5.01 32.96 9.71
N TYR A 127 -5.34 31.66 9.66
CA TYR A 127 -5.95 30.98 10.81
C TYR A 127 -4.92 30.49 11.84
N ILE A 128 -3.80 29.90 11.37
CA ILE A 128 -2.70 29.43 12.21
C ILE A 128 -1.39 29.74 11.50
N ASN A 129 -0.41 30.30 12.23
CA ASN A 129 0.90 30.66 11.65
C ASN A 129 1.88 29.48 11.58
N ASP A 130 1.68 28.45 12.42
CA ASP A 130 2.58 27.30 12.56
C ASP A 130 1.83 25.94 12.57
N PRO A 131 0.96 25.68 11.58
CA PRO A 131 0.20 24.43 11.56
C PRO A 131 1.12 23.25 11.27
N THR A 132 0.95 22.17 12.03
CA THR A 132 1.54 20.87 11.74
C THR A 132 0.41 19.92 11.35
N VAL A 133 0.41 19.44 10.10
CA VAL A 133 -0.64 18.59 9.58
C VAL A 133 -0.10 17.16 9.42
N ASN A 134 -0.82 16.20 10.00
CA ASN A 134 -0.55 14.77 9.82
C ASN A 134 -1.68 14.14 9.02
N VAL A 135 -1.33 13.46 7.93
CA VAL A 135 -2.26 12.74 7.07
C VAL A 135 -1.89 11.27 7.06
N GLN A 136 -2.85 10.40 7.31
CA GLN A 136 -2.68 8.94 7.27
C GLN A 136 -3.88 8.31 6.56
N PHE A 137 -3.66 7.18 5.89
CA PHE A 137 -4.76 6.35 5.43
C PHE A 137 -5.44 5.70 6.64
N ALA A 138 -6.77 5.76 6.70
CA ALA A 138 -7.54 5.19 7.80
C ALA A 138 -7.68 3.68 7.69
N ASP A 139 -7.74 3.15 6.47
CA ASP A 139 -8.00 1.75 6.17
C ASP A 139 -7.33 1.28 4.87
N MET A 140 -6.02 1.53 4.76
CA MET A 140 -5.27 1.02 3.63
C MET A 140 -5.07 -0.49 3.75
N LYS A 141 -5.59 -1.24 2.78
CA LYS A 141 -5.52 -2.71 2.75
C LYS A 141 -5.05 -3.22 1.40
N ILE A 142 -4.41 -4.38 1.46
CA ILE A 142 -4.10 -5.21 0.30
C ILE A 142 -4.64 -6.62 0.53
N SER A 143 -4.84 -7.37 -0.55
CA SER A 143 -5.24 -8.77 -0.48
C SER A 143 -4.12 -9.66 -1.03
N VAL A 144 -3.75 -10.70 -0.31
CA VAL A 144 -2.82 -11.71 -0.79
C VAL A 144 -3.53 -13.06 -0.77
N ILE A 145 -3.63 -13.72 -1.92
CA ILE A 145 -4.37 -14.96 -2.08
C ILE A 145 -3.57 -15.98 -2.90
N GLY A 146 -3.99 -17.23 -2.84
CA GLY A 146 -3.33 -18.35 -3.53
C GLY A 146 -2.30 -19.05 -2.67
N GLU A 147 -1.20 -19.50 -3.29
CA GLU A 147 -0.17 -20.34 -2.68
C GLU A 147 0.84 -19.55 -1.85
N VAL A 148 0.35 -18.95 -0.77
CA VAL A 148 1.12 -18.30 0.29
C VAL A 148 0.84 -18.96 1.64
N ALA A 149 1.72 -18.78 2.61
CA ALA A 149 1.57 -19.43 3.91
C ALA A 149 0.31 -18.95 4.65
N ARG A 150 -0.09 -17.70 4.49
CA ARG A 150 -1.25 -17.10 5.15
C ARG A 150 -1.99 -16.18 4.18
N PRO A 151 -2.90 -16.69 3.35
CA PRO A 151 -3.73 -15.86 2.50
C PRO A 151 -4.70 -15.01 3.33
N GLY A 152 -4.94 -13.75 2.92
CA GLY A 152 -5.83 -12.85 3.64
C GLY A 152 -5.73 -11.39 3.21
N HIS A 153 -6.37 -10.52 3.99
CA HIS A 153 -6.26 -9.08 3.87
C HIS A 153 -5.24 -8.56 4.88
N TYR A 154 -4.42 -7.61 4.45
CA TYR A 154 -3.35 -7.03 5.27
C TYR A 154 -3.47 -5.53 5.33
N ASP A 155 -3.44 -4.97 6.54
CA ASP A 155 -3.41 -3.53 6.75
C ASP A 155 -2.00 -2.99 6.48
N VAL A 156 -1.90 -1.90 5.73
CA VAL A 156 -0.64 -1.26 5.35
C VAL A 156 -0.51 0.08 6.05
N THR A 157 0.59 0.24 6.79
CA THR A 157 0.88 1.47 7.55
C THR A 157 2.03 2.29 6.96
N ARG A 158 2.68 1.77 5.91
CA ARG A 158 3.87 2.39 5.29
C ARG A 158 3.50 3.20 4.05
N ASP A 159 4.33 4.19 3.71
CA ASP A 159 4.20 5.01 2.50
C ASP A 159 4.64 4.29 1.22
N LYS A 160 5.46 3.27 1.37
CA LYS A 160 5.93 2.40 0.29
C LYS A 160 5.79 0.95 0.72
N LEU A 161 5.25 0.14 -0.15
CA LEU A 161 5.12 -1.30 0.04
C LEU A 161 5.56 -1.99 -1.24
N SER A 162 6.62 -2.78 -1.18
CA SER A 162 7.04 -3.61 -2.30
C SER A 162 6.25 -4.91 -2.36
N ILE A 163 6.29 -5.60 -3.51
CA ILE A 163 5.72 -6.95 -3.63
C ILE A 163 6.35 -7.91 -2.60
N PHE A 164 7.65 -7.77 -2.32
CA PHE A 164 8.32 -8.61 -1.32
C PHE A 164 7.81 -8.33 0.10
N ASP A 165 7.54 -7.06 0.46
CA ASP A 165 6.93 -6.74 1.76
C ASP A 165 5.55 -7.38 1.89
N ALA A 166 4.73 -7.30 0.84
CA ALA A 166 3.39 -7.88 0.82
C ALA A 166 3.42 -9.40 0.97
N LEU A 167 4.32 -10.07 0.25
CA LEU A 167 4.51 -11.52 0.37
C LEU A 167 5.07 -11.92 1.74
N ALA A 168 5.99 -11.14 2.31
CA ALA A 168 6.50 -11.36 3.67
C ALA A 168 5.40 -11.23 4.73
N MET A 169 4.46 -10.28 4.58
CA MET A 169 3.27 -10.17 5.44
C MET A 169 2.41 -11.43 5.38
N ALA A 170 2.29 -12.04 4.20
CA ALA A 170 1.57 -13.30 3.98
C ALA A 170 2.37 -14.55 4.38
N GLY A 171 3.61 -14.39 4.88
CA GLY A 171 4.48 -15.48 5.31
C GLY A 171 5.17 -16.21 4.18
N ASP A 172 5.34 -15.53 3.04
CA ASP A 172 5.98 -16.00 1.81
C ASP A 172 5.14 -17.04 1.03
N LEU A 173 5.60 -17.35 -0.20
CA LEU A 173 5.03 -18.39 -1.04
C LEU A 173 5.32 -19.77 -0.44
N THR A 174 4.35 -20.68 -0.58
CA THR A 174 4.61 -22.09 -0.29
C THR A 174 5.58 -22.70 -1.31
N ILE A 175 6.02 -23.91 -1.08
CA ILE A 175 6.87 -24.66 -2.03
C ILE A 175 6.14 -24.95 -3.36
N TYR A 176 4.81 -24.87 -3.36
CA TYR A 176 3.95 -25.07 -4.52
C TYR A 176 3.59 -23.76 -5.23
N GLY A 177 3.92 -22.61 -4.68
CA GLY A 177 3.67 -21.31 -5.30
C GLY A 177 4.59 -21.05 -6.50
N ILE A 178 4.01 -20.61 -7.61
CA ILE A 178 4.74 -20.22 -8.82
C ILE A 178 5.34 -18.83 -8.61
N ARG A 179 6.67 -18.73 -8.67
CA ARG A 179 7.41 -17.47 -8.49
C ARG A 179 7.56 -16.64 -9.75
N THR A 180 7.40 -17.27 -10.92
CA THR A 180 7.56 -16.62 -12.23
C THR A 180 6.29 -15.89 -12.69
N ASP A 181 5.13 -16.17 -12.06
CA ASP A 181 3.82 -15.69 -12.51
C ASP A 181 2.97 -15.23 -11.32
N VAL A 182 3.47 -14.29 -10.55
CA VAL A 182 2.68 -13.66 -9.48
C VAL A 182 1.86 -12.53 -10.08
N ALA A 183 0.54 -12.68 -10.08
CA ALA A 183 -0.36 -11.68 -10.62
C ALA A 183 -0.65 -10.58 -9.61
N VAL A 184 -0.58 -9.33 -10.03
CA VAL A 184 -1.04 -8.15 -9.28
C VAL A 184 -2.19 -7.52 -10.05
N ALA A 185 -3.40 -7.63 -9.51
CA ALA A 185 -4.57 -6.96 -10.05
C ALA A 185 -4.76 -5.61 -9.36
N ARG A 186 -4.80 -4.56 -10.16
CA ARG A 186 -4.93 -3.15 -9.73
C ARG A 186 -6.08 -2.49 -10.44
N GLU A 187 -6.82 -1.68 -9.72
CA GLU A 187 -7.88 -0.83 -10.29
C GLU A 187 -7.54 0.65 -10.08
N VAL A 188 -7.53 1.39 -11.18
CA VAL A 188 -7.27 2.83 -11.19
C VAL A 188 -8.24 3.49 -12.16
N ASP A 189 -8.99 4.50 -11.71
CA ASP A 189 -9.93 5.29 -12.51
C ASP A 189 -10.94 4.41 -13.28
N GLY A 190 -11.42 3.31 -12.67
CA GLY A 190 -12.38 2.37 -13.27
C GLY A 190 -11.78 1.42 -14.30
N VAL A 191 -10.44 1.44 -14.49
CA VAL A 191 -9.73 0.49 -15.35
C VAL A 191 -9.03 -0.53 -14.47
N ARG A 192 -9.27 -1.82 -14.75
CA ARG A 192 -8.57 -2.91 -14.07
C ARG A 192 -7.44 -3.42 -14.95
N THR A 193 -6.23 -3.48 -14.38
CA THR A 193 -5.03 -4.05 -15.00
C THR A 193 -4.58 -5.26 -14.20
N ILE A 194 -3.98 -6.23 -14.88
CA ILE A 194 -3.32 -7.38 -14.25
C ILE A 194 -1.90 -7.41 -14.80
N GLU A 195 -0.94 -7.30 -13.89
CA GLU A 195 0.48 -7.42 -14.19
C GLU A 195 1.02 -8.73 -13.62
N TYR A 196 1.80 -9.44 -14.42
CA TYR A 196 2.48 -10.66 -13.97
C TYR A 196 3.93 -10.34 -13.64
N LEU A 197 4.33 -10.70 -12.44
CA LEU A 197 5.65 -10.45 -11.88
C LEU A 197 6.44 -11.75 -11.81
N ASP A 198 7.64 -11.74 -12.40
CA ASP A 198 8.61 -12.81 -12.19
C ASP A 198 9.52 -12.45 -11.01
N LEU A 199 9.27 -13.08 -9.86
CA LEU A 199 10.06 -12.86 -8.65
C LEU A 199 11.48 -13.45 -8.74
N THR A 200 11.77 -14.25 -9.76
CA THR A 200 13.08 -14.86 -9.96
C THR A 200 14.04 -13.98 -10.76
N SER A 201 13.50 -12.95 -11.44
CA SER A 201 14.26 -12.01 -12.25
C SER A 201 14.39 -10.63 -11.60
N LYS A 202 15.54 -9.99 -11.79
CA LYS A 202 15.77 -8.60 -11.38
C LYS A 202 14.93 -7.58 -12.17
N GLU A 203 14.45 -7.93 -13.37
CA GLU A 203 13.54 -7.08 -14.16
C GLU A 203 12.26 -6.72 -13.40
N LEU A 204 11.94 -7.49 -12.36
CA LEU A 204 10.89 -7.18 -11.40
C LEU A 204 10.95 -5.73 -10.89
N PHE A 205 12.15 -5.20 -10.62
CA PHE A 205 12.32 -3.85 -10.08
C PHE A 205 11.86 -2.75 -11.05
N ASN A 206 11.78 -3.04 -12.35
CA ASN A 206 11.33 -2.11 -13.39
C ASN A 206 9.81 -2.19 -13.61
N SER A 207 9.12 -3.16 -13.01
CA SER A 207 7.68 -3.31 -13.16
C SER A 207 6.90 -2.19 -12.45
N PRO A 208 5.85 -1.63 -13.07
CA PRO A 208 4.94 -0.68 -12.43
C PRO A 208 4.18 -1.29 -11.25
N ALA A 209 4.11 -2.63 -11.16
CA ALA A 209 3.47 -3.35 -10.07
C ALA A 209 4.45 -3.80 -8.97
N PHE A 210 5.76 -3.46 -9.09
CA PHE A 210 6.72 -3.75 -8.02
C PHE A 210 6.32 -3.10 -6.70
N TYR A 211 5.86 -1.84 -6.76
CA TYR A 211 5.29 -1.16 -5.61
C TYR A 211 3.78 -1.34 -5.58
N ILE A 212 3.32 -1.93 -4.51
CA ILE A 212 1.92 -2.25 -4.26
C ILE A 212 1.16 -0.99 -3.85
N GLN A 213 -0.06 -0.87 -4.33
CA GLN A 213 -0.98 0.23 -4.05
C GLN A 213 -2.17 -0.25 -3.21
N GLN A 214 -2.95 0.70 -2.70
CA GLN A 214 -4.19 0.40 -1.98
C GLN A 214 -5.16 -0.41 -2.84
N ASN A 215 -5.78 -1.41 -2.22
CA ASN A 215 -6.74 -2.35 -2.80
C ASN A 215 -6.15 -3.28 -3.88
N ASP A 216 -4.82 -3.33 -4.05
CA ASP A 216 -4.22 -4.32 -4.93
C ASP A 216 -4.53 -5.74 -4.43
N VAL A 217 -4.77 -6.63 -5.38
CA VAL A 217 -4.91 -8.06 -5.12
C VAL A 217 -3.72 -8.80 -5.70
N ILE A 218 -2.96 -9.44 -4.84
CA ILE A 218 -1.79 -10.25 -5.20
C ILE A 218 -2.23 -11.70 -5.21
N TYR A 219 -2.08 -12.36 -6.35
CA TYR A 219 -2.44 -13.75 -6.51
C TYR A 219 -1.23 -14.61 -6.89
N VAL A 220 -0.94 -15.60 -6.05
CA VAL A 220 0.10 -16.60 -6.29
C VAL A 220 -0.53 -17.88 -6.81
N CYS A 221 -0.19 -18.22 -8.04
CA CYS A 221 -0.73 -19.42 -8.68
C CYS A 221 -0.12 -20.70 -8.08
N LEU A 222 -0.91 -21.77 -8.08
CA LEU A 222 -0.47 -23.13 -7.71
C LEU A 222 0.29 -23.78 -8.85
N LEU A 223 1.45 -24.34 -8.57
CA LEU A 223 2.15 -25.23 -9.48
C LEU A 223 1.40 -26.56 -9.56
N TYR A 224 0.63 -26.76 -10.62
CA TYR A 224 0.07 -28.09 -10.92
C TYR A 224 1.20 -29.02 -11.37
N THR A 225 1.51 -30.00 -10.57
CA THR A 225 2.43 -31.11 -10.96
C THR A 225 1.68 -32.14 -11.82
N SER A 226 1.12 -31.72 -12.97
CA SER A 226 0.59 -32.67 -13.95
C SER A 226 1.71 -33.37 -14.74
N ASP A 227 2.96 -32.95 -14.57
CA ASP A 227 4.13 -33.53 -15.25
C ASP A 227 4.89 -34.54 -14.35
N ALA A 228 4.21 -35.12 -13.36
CA ALA A 228 4.73 -36.21 -12.55
C ALA A 228 4.04 -37.54 -12.94
N ALA A 229 3.95 -37.84 -14.25
CA ALA A 229 3.56 -39.14 -14.78
C ALA A 229 4.67 -39.68 -15.66
#